data_8441fc7bf37cf36a8cb82095f58c69c0
#
_entry.id   8441fc7bf37cf36a8cb82095f58c69c0
#
_cell.length_a   1.000
_cell.length_b   1.000
_cell.length_c   1.000
_cell.angle_alpha   90.00
_cell.angle_beta   90.00
_cell.angle_gamma   90.00
#
_symmetry.space_group_name_H-M   'P 1'
#
loop_
_entity.id
_entity.type
_entity.pdbx_description
1 polymer ?
#
loop_
_entity_poly.entity_id
_entity_poly.type
_entity_poly.pdbx_seq_one_letter_code
_entity_poly.pdbx_strand_id
1 'polypeptide(L)'
;MSRSEEAVAKAEENHAEALMRLIHQVASSSSERATMELNIRQRLVLQCLGLEGEQPIVAIGQRLGLSPSTMTGLVDRLEEQGHVKRRPHASDRRVTVLALTRKGSVSYGREIDWYRSLVDEILGSLGEDAKQVVLRALGALHPSEADDRDAAA
;
A
#
# COMPACT_ATOMS: atom_id res chain seq x y z
N MET A 1 20.57 -23.74 26.26
CA MET A 1 19.27 -23.36 25.66
C MET A 1 18.24 -24.31 26.25
N SER A 2 17.16 -23.76 26.78
CA SER A 2 16.04 -24.54 27.32
C SER A 2 15.23 -25.11 26.15
N ARG A 3 14.59 -26.28 26.36
CA ARG A 3 13.65 -26.91 25.42
C ARG A 3 12.53 -25.94 24.96
N SER A 4 12.17 -24.99 25.82
CA SER A 4 11.23 -23.91 25.52
C SER A 4 11.77 -22.89 24.53
N GLU A 5 13.04 -22.51 24.67
CA GLU A 5 13.72 -21.54 23.77
C GLU A 5 13.89 -22.10 22.36
N GLU A 6 14.19 -23.40 22.29
CA GLU A 6 14.32 -24.12 21.01
C GLU A 6 12.98 -24.28 20.27
N ALA A 7 11.90 -24.50 21.01
CA ALA A 7 10.55 -24.57 20.47
C ALA A 7 10.05 -23.21 19.96
N VAL A 8 10.36 -22.13 20.66
CA VAL A 8 10.02 -20.76 20.26
C VAL A 8 10.82 -20.37 19.00
N ALA A 9 12.13 -20.61 18.98
CA ALA A 9 12.97 -20.31 17.81
C ALA A 9 12.51 -21.07 16.56
N LYS A 10 12.13 -22.34 16.70
CA LYS A 10 11.60 -23.15 15.60
C LYS A 10 10.22 -22.68 15.14
N ALA A 11 9.38 -22.14 16.03
CA ALA A 11 8.08 -21.57 15.68
C ALA A 11 8.30 -20.23 14.92
N GLU A 12 9.25 -19.39 15.34
CA GLU A 12 9.60 -18.16 14.68
C GLU A 12 10.16 -18.40 13.26
N GLU A 13 11.00 -19.42 13.10
CA GLU A 13 11.54 -19.84 11.80
C GLU A 13 10.42 -20.29 10.84
N ASN A 14 9.46 -21.05 11.34
CA ASN A 14 8.27 -21.45 10.57
C ASN A 14 7.39 -20.26 10.15
N HIS A 15 7.26 -19.24 11.00
CA HIS A 15 6.49 -18.03 10.67
C HIS A 15 7.20 -17.18 9.61
N ALA A 16 8.52 -17.07 9.67
CA ALA A 16 9.32 -16.37 8.65
C ALA A 16 9.20 -17.05 7.29
N GLU A 17 9.32 -18.38 7.24
CA GLU A 17 9.10 -19.14 6.00
C GLU A 17 7.69 -18.99 5.45
N ALA A 18 6.66 -19.05 6.32
CA ALA A 18 5.27 -18.88 5.92
C ALA A 18 5.05 -17.47 5.32
N LEU A 19 5.61 -16.44 5.94
CA LEU A 19 5.56 -15.06 5.44
C LEU A 19 6.29 -14.92 4.10
N MET A 20 7.49 -15.53 3.97
CA MET A 20 8.22 -15.55 2.69
C MET A 20 7.43 -16.21 1.57
N ARG A 21 6.78 -17.35 1.85
CA ARG A 21 5.92 -18.04 0.87
C ARG A 21 4.75 -17.16 0.46
N LEU A 22 4.12 -16.49 1.42
CA LEU A 22 3.02 -15.55 1.18
C LEU A 22 3.47 -14.38 0.29
N ILE A 23 4.61 -13.75 0.61
CA ILE A 23 5.19 -12.67 -0.19
C ILE A 23 5.51 -13.18 -1.61
N HIS A 24 6.03 -14.39 -1.74
CA HIS A 24 6.35 -14.99 -3.02
C HIS A 24 5.10 -15.29 -3.85
N GLN A 25 4.05 -15.79 -3.23
CA GLN A 25 2.75 -16.00 -3.87
C GLN A 25 2.17 -14.67 -4.36
N VAL A 26 2.17 -13.64 -3.52
CA VAL A 26 1.77 -12.26 -3.88
C VAL A 26 2.59 -11.72 -5.04
N ALA A 27 3.91 -11.92 -5.01
CA ALA A 27 4.79 -11.49 -6.09
C ALA A 27 4.56 -12.27 -7.39
N SER A 28 4.24 -13.56 -7.30
CA SER A 28 4.02 -14.45 -8.46
C SER A 28 2.64 -14.28 -9.09
N SER A 29 1.62 -13.90 -8.33
CA SER A 29 0.29 -13.48 -8.83
C SER A 29 0.36 -12.20 -9.70
N SER A 30 1.57 -11.68 -9.87
CA SER A 30 1.88 -10.50 -10.67
C SER A 30 1.71 -10.67 -12.18
N SER A 31 1.29 -11.86 -12.68
CA SER A 31 1.01 -12.04 -14.13
C SER A 31 -0.14 -11.14 -14.58
N GLU A 32 -1.14 -10.89 -13.74
CA GLU A 32 -2.17 -9.88 -13.98
C GLU A 32 -1.65 -8.44 -13.83
N ARG A 33 -0.62 -8.25 -12.99
CA ARG A 33 0.09 -6.97 -12.84
C ARG A 33 0.91 -6.58 -14.07
N ALA A 34 1.36 -7.52 -14.87
CA ALA A 34 2.10 -7.25 -16.10
C ALA A 34 1.26 -6.52 -17.16
N THR A 35 -0.08 -6.56 -17.04
CA THR A 35 -1.00 -5.78 -17.86
C THR A 35 -1.23 -4.35 -17.34
N MET A 36 -0.69 -4.00 -16.17
CA MET A 36 -0.77 -2.63 -15.66
C MET A 36 0.28 -1.75 -16.36
N GLU A 37 -0.19 -0.66 -16.98
CA GLU A 37 0.65 0.35 -17.66
C GLU A 37 1.69 1.02 -16.74
N LEU A 38 1.57 0.84 -15.41
CA LEU A 38 2.35 1.53 -14.39
C LEU A 38 3.36 0.59 -13.70
N ASN A 39 4.60 1.05 -13.58
CA ASN A 39 5.61 0.35 -12.78
C ASN A 39 5.35 0.46 -11.27
N ILE A 40 6.05 -0.34 -10.46
CA ILE A 40 5.84 -0.41 -9.01
C ILE A 40 5.97 0.95 -8.31
N ARG A 41 6.95 1.79 -8.68
CA ARG A 41 7.14 3.10 -8.05
C ARG A 41 6.00 4.06 -8.39
N GLN A 42 5.49 4.02 -9.61
CA GLN A 42 4.34 4.80 -10.04
C GLN A 42 3.08 4.39 -9.27
N ARG A 43 2.87 3.08 -9.09
CA ARG A 43 1.75 2.56 -8.29
C ARG A 43 1.84 2.99 -6.82
N LEU A 44 3.02 2.95 -6.21
CA LEU A 44 3.21 3.42 -4.83
C LEU A 44 2.83 4.90 -4.67
N VAL A 45 3.14 5.76 -5.66
CA VAL A 45 2.69 7.15 -5.64
C VAL A 45 1.17 7.26 -5.71
N LEU A 46 0.51 6.47 -6.58
CA LEU A 46 -0.94 6.46 -6.67
C LEU A 46 -1.59 5.94 -5.37
N GLN A 47 -0.98 4.95 -4.72
CA GLN A 47 -1.43 4.43 -3.43
C GLN A 47 -1.36 5.49 -2.33
N CYS A 48 -0.25 6.23 -2.21
CA CYS A 48 -0.15 7.34 -1.27
C CYS A 48 -1.29 8.35 -1.47
N LEU A 49 -1.54 8.72 -2.72
CA LEU A 49 -2.59 9.69 -3.06
C LEU A 49 -4.01 9.12 -2.90
N GLY A 50 -4.20 7.85 -3.13
CA GLY A 50 -5.49 7.18 -2.98
C GLY A 50 -5.89 6.96 -1.54
N LEU A 51 -4.93 6.68 -0.65
CA LEU A 51 -5.15 6.46 0.78
C LEU A 51 -5.34 7.75 1.56
N GLU A 52 -4.58 8.80 1.25
CA GLU A 52 -4.49 10.00 2.08
C GLU A 52 -4.91 11.29 1.35
N GLY A 53 -5.33 11.18 0.09
CA GLY A 53 -5.70 12.33 -0.72
C GLY A 53 -4.49 13.09 -1.30
N GLU A 54 -4.72 14.35 -1.64
CA GLU A 54 -3.66 15.19 -2.20
C GLU A 54 -2.59 15.54 -1.15
N GLN A 55 -1.32 15.48 -1.56
CA GLN A 55 -0.17 15.65 -0.69
C GLN A 55 0.96 16.41 -1.37
N PRO A 56 1.82 17.10 -0.59
CA PRO A 56 3.07 17.68 -1.10
C PRO A 56 3.95 16.60 -1.76
N ILE A 57 4.49 16.90 -2.93
CA ILE A 57 5.39 15.99 -3.67
C ILE A 57 6.57 15.55 -2.81
N VAL A 58 7.11 16.47 -2.01
CA VAL A 58 8.25 16.22 -1.10
C VAL A 58 7.87 15.19 -0.03
N ALA A 59 6.67 15.28 0.53
CA ALA A 59 6.20 14.33 1.57
C ALA A 59 6.07 12.90 1.02
N ILE A 60 5.52 12.76 -0.20
CA ILE A 60 5.45 11.45 -0.88
C ILE A 60 6.87 10.91 -1.13
N GLY A 61 7.79 11.74 -1.64
CA GLY A 61 9.17 11.35 -1.90
C GLY A 61 9.89 10.86 -0.64
N GLN A 62 9.76 11.56 0.48
CA GLN A 62 10.33 11.18 1.76
C GLN A 62 9.78 9.85 2.25
N ARG A 63 8.45 9.65 2.21
CA ARG A 63 7.80 8.40 2.60
C ARG A 63 8.28 7.21 1.78
N LEU A 64 8.47 7.39 0.48
CA LEU A 64 8.91 6.33 -0.42
C LEU A 64 10.45 6.16 -0.48
N GLY A 65 11.20 6.94 0.29
CA GLY A 65 12.67 6.91 0.27
C GLY A 65 13.27 7.29 -1.09
N LEU A 66 12.60 8.17 -1.84
CA LEU A 66 13.02 8.58 -3.17
C LEU A 66 13.74 9.93 -3.15
N SER A 67 14.81 10.05 -3.94
CA SER A 67 15.49 11.33 -4.12
C SER A 67 14.59 12.35 -4.86
N PRO A 68 14.76 13.66 -4.66
CA PRO A 68 13.96 14.68 -5.32
C PRO A 68 13.98 14.56 -6.86
N SER A 69 15.13 14.23 -7.45
CA SER A 69 15.26 14.03 -8.91
C SER A 69 14.49 12.81 -9.40
N THR A 70 14.54 11.71 -8.66
CA THR A 70 13.76 10.50 -8.97
C THR A 70 12.27 10.79 -8.87
N MET A 71 11.86 11.50 -7.83
CA MET A 71 10.46 11.85 -7.61
C MET A 71 9.94 12.78 -8.72
N THR A 72 10.72 13.77 -9.14
CA THR A 72 10.36 14.67 -10.26
C THR A 72 10.10 13.88 -11.54
N GLY A 73 11.05 13.04 -11.97
CA GLY A 73 10.89 12.26 -13.20
C GLY A 73 9.75 11.23 -13.12
N LEU A 74 9.45 10.73 -11.90
CA LEU A 74 8.32 9.83 -11.68
C LEU A 74 6.98 10.55 -11.84
N VAL A 75 6.88 11.74 -11.26
CA VAL A 75 5.68 12.60 -11.33
C VAL A 75 5.46 13.11 -12.77
N ASP A 76 6.52 13.51 -13.47
CA ASP A 76 6.41 13.94 -14.86
C ASP A 76 5.75 12.87 -15.73
N ARG A 77 6.23 11.62 -15.62
CA ARG A 77 5.65 10.48 -16.34
C ARG A 77 4.20 10.20 -15.97
N LEU A 78 3.87 10.26 -14.67
CA LEU A 78 2.51 10.06 -14.22
C LEU A 78 1.56 11.16 -14.70
N GLU A 79 2.05 12.38 -14.81
CA GLU A 79 1.30 13.53 -15.31
C GLU A 79 1.12 13.44 -16.83
N GLU A 80 2.17 13.09 -17.59
CA GLU A 80 2.11 12.81 -19.03
C GLU A 80 1.13 11.67 -19.36
N GLN A 81 1.12 10.62 -18.54
CA GLN A 81 0.17 9.51 -18.65
C GLN A 81 -1.24 9.88 -18.18
N GLY A 82 -1.41 11.06 -17.59
CA GLY A 82 -2.69 11.58 -17.14
C GLY A 82 -3.24 10.97 -15.86
N HIS A 83 -2.40 10.32 -15.03
CA HIS A 83 -2.83 9.72 -13.76
C HIS A 83 -2.85 10.70 -12.61
N VAL A 84 -1.96 11.69 -12.61
CA VAL A 84 -1.86 12.71 -11.57
C VAL A 84 -1.85 14.11 -12.19
N LYS A 85 -2.05 15.11 -11.34
CA LYS A 85 -1.91 16.52 -11.69
C LYS A 85 -1.24 17.27 -10.56
N ARG A 86 -0.40 18.23 -10.92
CA ARG A 86 0.20 19.17 -9.97
C ARG A 86 -0.78 20.32 -9.68
N ARG A 87 -0.79 20.77 -8.42
CA ARG A 87 -1.54 21.93 -7.97
C ARG A 87 -0.71 22.73 -6.95
N PRO A 88 -0.90 24.05 -6.86
CA PRO A 88 -0.42 24.79 -5.71
C PRO A 88 -1.21 24.36 -4.45
N HIS A 89 -0.53 24.27 -3.32
CA HIS A 89 -1.20 23.98 -2.04
C HIS A 89 -2.16 25.13 -1.67
N ALA A 90 -3.30 24.80 -1.06
CA ALA A 90 -4.37 25.77 -0.79
C ALA A 90 -3.93 26.93 0.13
N SER A 91 -3.11 26.65 1.16
CA SER A 91 -2.65 27.64 2.13
C SER A 91 -1.26 28.21 1.82
N ASP A 92 -0.42 27.53 1.02
CA ASP A 92 0.90 28.01 0.62
C ASP A 92 1.19 27.66 -0.85
N ARG A 93 1.03 28.64 -1.71
CA ARG A 93 1.25 28.50 -3.17
C ARG A 93 2.68 28.16 -3.58
N ARG A 94 3.66 28.24 -2.65
CA ARG A 94 5.04 27.83 -2.89
C ARG A 94 5.18 26.30 -2.84
N VAL A 95 4.24 25.62 -2.19
CA VAL A 95 4.22 24.18 -2.07
C VAL A 95 3.41 23.59 -3.22
N THR A 96 4.01 22.68 -3.97
CA THR A 96 3.32 21.90 -5.00
C THR A 96 2.78 20.62 -4.41
N VAL A 97 1.47 20.42 -4.51
CA VAL A 97 0.80 19.18 -4.16
C VAL A 97 0.48 18.37 -5.41
N LEU A 98 0.42 17.07 -5.21
CA LEU A 98 0.04 16.10 -6.21
C LEU A 98 -1.36 15.57 -5.88
N ALA A 99 -2.21 15.47 -6.88
CA ALA A 99 -3.55 14.92 -6.75
C ALA A 99 -3.82 13.89 -7.86
N LEU A 100 -4.64 12.89 -7.56
CA LEU A 100 -5.14 11.96 -8.58
C LEU A 100 -6.05 12.70 -9.58
N THR A 101 -5.96 12.31 -10.83
CA THR A 101 -6.99 12.61 -11.82
C THR A 101 -8.09 11.53 -11.77
N ARG A 102 -9.14 11.69 -12.59
CA ARG A 102 -10.13 10.61 -12.75
C ARG A 102 -9.48 9.30 -13.25
N LYS A 103 -8.54 9.38 -14.20
CA LYS A 103 -7.79 8.21 -14.67
C LYS A 103 -6.96 7.59 -13.55
N GLY A 104 -6.28 8.42 -12.76
CA GLY A 104 -5.51 7.97 -11.59
C GLY A 104 -6.36 7.28 -10.54
N SER A 105 -7.52 7.83 -10.22
CA SER A 105 -8.48 7.20 -9.29
C SER A 105 -8.98 5.84 -9.78
N VAL A 106 -9.25 5.71 -11.08
CA VAL A 106 -9.64 4.42 -11.66
C VAL A 106 -8.49 3.41 -11.58
N SER A 107 -7.26 3.84 -11.86
CA SER A 107 -6.08 2.96 -11.77
C SER A 107 -5.82 2.52 -10.33
N TYR A 108 -5.96 3.43 -9.36
CA TYR A 108 -5.89 3.10 -7.94
C TYR A 108 -6.99 2.12 -7.52
N GLY A 109 -8.24 2.35 -7.96
CA GLY A 109 -9.35 1.44 -7.66
C GLY A 109 -9.11 0.02 -8.15
N ARG A 110 -8.61 -0.15 -9.37
CA ARG A 110 -8.23 -1.48 -9.90
C ARG A 110 -7.15 -2.16 -9.05
N GLU A 111 -6.20 -1.40 -8.53
CA GLU A 111 -5.17 -1.94 -7.67
C GLU A 111 -5.74 -2.39 -6.32
N ILE A 112 -6.64 -1.62 -5.72
CA ILE A 112 -7.34 -2.00 -4.49
C ILE A 112 -8.19 -3.26 -4.71
N ASP A 113 -8.91 -3.36 -5.83
CA ASP A 113 -9.71 -4.55 -6.15
C ASP A 113 -8.84 -5.80 -6.31
N TRP A 114 -7.65 -5.63 -6.90
CA TRP A 114 -6.67 -6.73 -6.97
C TRP A 114 -6.19 -7.16 -5.57
N TYR A 115 -5.88 -6.22 -4.66
CA TYR A 115 -5.50 -6.55 -3.29
C TYR A 115 -6.64 -7.26 -2.54
N ARG A 116 -7.88 -6.84 -2.74
CA ARG A 116 -9.05 -7.53 -2.15
C ARG A 116 -9.15 -8.97 -2.63
N SER A 117 -9.05 -9.20 -3.93
CA SER A 117 -9.08 -10.55 -4.50
C SER A 117 -7.95 -11.43 -3.94
N LEU A 118 -6.75 -10.86 -3.77
CA LEU A 118 -5.62 -11.56 -3.17
C LEU A 118 -5.86 -11.91 -1.70
N VAL A 119 -6.41 -10.99 -0.92
CA VAL A 119 -6.79 -11.24 0.48
C VAL A 119 -7.84 -12.35 0.55
N ASP A 120 -8.85 -12.33 -0.31
CA ASP A 120 -9.90 -13.35 -0.36
C ASP A 120 -9.32 -14.72 -0.76
N GLU A 121 -8.38 -14.79 -1.70
CA GLU A 121 -7.68 -16.01 -2.09
C GLU A 121 -6.86 -16.58 -0.93
N ILE A 122 -6.04 -15.74 -0.29
CA ILE A 122 -5.16 -16.17 0.82
C ILE A 122 -5.96 -16.60 2.04
N LEU A 123 -6.98 -15.82 2.41
CA LEU A 123 -7.81 -16.11 3.59
C LEU A 123 -8.95 -17.09 3.31
N GLY A 124 -9.22 -17.39 2.04
CA GLY A 124 -10.30 -18.29 1.64
C GLY A 124 -10.11 -19.74 2.11
N SER A 125 -8.86 -20.14 2.38
CA SER A 125 -8.54 -21.47 2.95
C SER A 125 -8.70 -21.53 4.47
N LEU A 126 -8.89 -20.39 5.14
CA LEU A 126 -9.06 -20.31 6.59
C LEU A 126 -10.54 -20.45 6.95
N GLY A 127 -10.82 -21.07 8.09
CA GLY A 127 -12.15 -21.01 8.69
C GLY A 127 -12.51 -19.57 9.07
N GLU A 128 -13.80 -19.25 9.12
CA GLU A 128 -14.29 -17.87 9.33
C GLU A 128 -13.71 -17.23 10.59
N ASP A 129 -13.60 -17.96 11.71
CA ASP A 129 -13.02 -17.47 12.96
C ASP A 129 -11.55 -17.03 12.78
N ALA A 130 -10.74 -17.85 12.10
CA ALA A 130 -9.34 -17.57 11.84
C ALA A 130 -9.19 -16.35 10.88
N LYS A 131 -10.03 -16.27 9.86
CA LYS A 131 -10.11 -15.13 8.95
C LYS A 131 -10.37 -13.83 9.71
N GLN A 132 -11.35 -13.83 10.62
CA GLN A 132 -11.69 -12.65 11.42
C GLN A 132 -10.54 -12.22 12.37
N VAL A 133 -9.80 -13.18 12.92
CA VAL A 133 -8.61 -12.88 13.74
C VAL A 133 -7.53 -12.18 12.91
N VAL A 134 -7.23 -12.69 11.71
CA VAL A 134 -6.23 -12.10 10.80
C VAL A 134 -6.66 -10.70 10.38
N LEU A 135 -7.91 -10.51 9.96
CA LEU A 135 -8.41 -9.19 9.54
C LEU A 135 -8.35 -8.15 10.66
N ARG A 136 -8.69 -8.55 11.90
CA ARG A 136 -8.55 -7.66 13.08
C ARG A 136 -7.09 -7.31 13.36
N ALA A 137 -6.18 -8.29 13.26
CA ALA A 137 -4.75 -8.04 13.45
C ALA A 137 -4.20 -7.07 12.39
N LEU A 138 -4.58 -7.24 11.12
CA LEU A 138 -4.20 -6.31 10.05
C LEU A 138 -4.76 -4.89 10.27
N GLY A 139 -6.01 -4.78 10.74
CA GLY A 139 -6.61 -3.49 11.09
C GLY A 139 -5.87 -2.80 12.23
N ALA A 140 -5.39 -3.53 13.24
CA ALA A 140 -4.64 -2.99 14.36
C ALA A 140 -3.23 -2.49 13.95
N LEU A 141 -2.65 -3.02 12.87
CA LEU A 141 -1.35 -2.54 12.35
C LEU A 141 -1.45 -1.16 11.68
N HIS A 142 -2.64 -0.81 11.20
CA HIS A 142 -2.94 0.49 10.62
C HIS A 142 -4.29 0.98 11.17
N PRO A 143 -4.34 1.51 12.40
CA PRO A 143 -5.55 2.13 12.90
C PRO A 143 -5.91 3.26 11.93
N SER A 144 -7.07 3.14 11.31
CA SER A 144 -7.61 4.23 10.49
C SER A 144 -7.95 5.38 11.44
N GLU A 145 -7.66 6.62 11.04
CA GLU A 145 -8.00 7.83 11.81
C GLU A 145 -9.51 7.96 12.14
N ALA A 146 -10.33 7.04 11.64
CA ALA A 146 -11.76 6.96 11.95
C ALA A 146 -12.03 6.39 13.36
N ASP A 147 -11.13 5.57 13.92
CA ASP A 147 -11.30 4.95 15.22
C ASP A 147 -10.99 5.92 16.38
N ASP A 148 -10.18 6.97 16.13
CA ASP A 148 -9.86 7.99 17.13
C ASP A 148 -11.02 8.97 17.40
N ARG A 149 -12.04 9.03 16.56
CA ARG A 149 -13.20 9.91 16.75
C ARG A 149 -14.26 9.33 17.68
N ASP A 150 -14.36 8.01 17.77
CA ASP A 150 -15.31 7.33 18.68
C ASP A 150 -14.74 7.14 20.10
N ALA A 151 -13.43 7.26 20.30
CA ALA A 151 -12.80 7.17 21.62
C ALA A 151 -12.81 8.50 22.39
N ALA A 152 -13.21 9.61 21.75
CA ALA A 152 -13.23 10.96 22.33
C ALA A 152 -14.67 11.51 22.57
N ALA A 153 -15.70 10.67 22.43
CA ALA A 153 -17.09 10.94 22.78
C ALA A 153 -17.52 10.10 24.00
#